data_1dcb44f0668c0465106088162af3a1a3
#
_entry.id   1dcb44f0668c0465106088162af3a1a3
#
_cell.length_a   1.000
_cell.length_b   1.000
_cell.length_c   1.000
_cell.angle_alpha   90.00
_cell.angle_beta   90.00
_cell.angle_gamma   90.00
#
_symmetry.space_group_name_H-M   'P 1'
#
loop_
_entity.id
_entity.type
_entity.pdbx_description
1 polymer ?
#
loop_
_entity_poly.entity_id
_entity_poly.type
_entity_poly.pdbx_seq_one_letter_code
_entity_poly.pdbx_strand_id
1 'polypeptide(L)' 'MEEPKIEIKNKVAYGSINQILKSEKYPFTLGQMRDFMQKKYTNGLHIAVRKIGHRLYIRLDLFDEWIENGGKL' A
#
# COMPACT_ATOMS: atom_id res chain seq x y z
N MET A 1 -15.83 -25.22 15.57
CA MET A 1 -15.38 -25.38 14.29
C MET A 1 -14.60 -24.20 13.92
N GLU A 2 -13.58 -24.36 13.27
CA GLU A 2 -12.88 -23.32 12.89
C GLU A 2 -13.22 -22.93 11.60
N GLU A 3 -13.20 -21.72 11.33
CA GLU A 3 -13.51 -21.30 10.10
C GLU A 3 -12.49 -21.71 9.18
N PRO A 4 -12.85 -21.81 7.97
CA PRO A 4 -11.90 -22.18 6.99
C PRO A 4 -10.88 -21.13 6.95
N LYS A 5 -9.68 -21.52 7.21
CA LYS A 5 -8.68 -20.60 7.21
C LYS A 5 -8.23 -20.41 5.85
N ILE A 6 -8.26 -19.22 5.40
CA ILE A 6 -7.70 -18.93 4.14
C ILE A 6 -6.26 -18.89 4.32
N GLU A 7 -5.58 -19.81 3.71
CA GLU A 7 -4.17 -19.84 3.83
C GLU A 7 -3.59 -18.79 2.99
N ILE A 8 -3.14 -17.74 3.57
CA ILE A 8 -2.53 -16.69 2.81
C ILE A 8 -1.06 -16.90 2.84
N LYS A 9 -0.58 -17.64 1.89
CA LYS A 9 0.79 -18.00 1.90
C LYS A 9 1.67 -16.83 1.63
N ASN A 10 1.20 -15.86 0.88
CA ASN A 10 2.01 -14.72 0.59
C ASN A 10 1.84 -13.62 1.60
N LYS A 11 1.00 -13.83 2.55
CA LYS A 11 0.83 -12.85 3.59
C LYS A 11 0.58 -11.47 3.06
N VAL A 12 -0.33 -11.37 2.12
CA VAL A 12 -0.65 -10.08 1.53
C VAL A 12 -1.31 -9.23 2.60
N ALA A 13 -0.82 -8.03 2.78
CA ALA A 13 -1.36 -7.13 3.75
C ALA A 13 -1.74 -5.83 3.10
N TYR A 14 -2.75 -5.19 3.64
CA TYR A 14 -3.22 -3.91 3.15
C TYR A 14 -3.10 -2.89 4.26
N GLY A 15 -2.79 -1.66 3.91
CA GLY A 15 -2.71 -0.59 4.88
C GLY A 15 -3.33 0.66 4.34
N SER A 16 -3.91 1.46 5.22
CA SER A 16 -4.37 2.76 4.84
C SER A 16 -3.19 3.72 4.92
N ILE A 17 -3.36 4.91 4.39
CA ILE A 17 -2.30 5.90 4.47
C ILE A 17 -1.96 6.19 5.92
N ASN A 18 -2.98 6.28 6.79
CA ASN A 18 -2.70 6.54 8.19
C ASN A 18 -1.89 5.43 8.84
N GLN A 19 -2.17 4.20 8.49
CA GLN A 19 -1.42 3.09 9.05
C GLN A 19 0.02 3.12 8.58
N ILE A 20 0.24 3.49 7.33
CA ILE A 20 1.59 3.59 6.80
C ILE A 20 2.33 4.72 7.51
N LEU A 21 1.65 5.83 7.76
CA LEU A 21 2.30 6.95 8.43
C LEU A 21 2.68 6.62 9.86
N LYS A 22 1.91 5.77 10.51
CA LYS A 22 2.20 5.40 11.88
C LYS A 22 3.23 4.29 11.97
N SER A 23 3.52 3.64 10.87
CA SER A 23 4.43 2.54 10.88
C SER A 23 5.86 3.05 10.83
N GLU A 24 6.72 2.48 11.65
CA GLU A 24 8.10 2.87 11.62
C GLU A 24 8.83 2.31 10.43
N LYS A 25 8.19 1.43 9.71
CA LYS A 25 8.80 0.82 8.55
C LYS A 25 8.91 1.81 7.38
N TYR A 26 7.99 2.77 7.32
CA TYR A 26 7.93 3.68 6.19
C TYR A 26 8.24 5.10 6.64
N PRO A 27 9.31 5.69 6.13
CA PRO A 27 9.74 7.01 6.60
C PRO A 27 9.12 8.16 5.81
N PHE A 28 7.84 8.06 5.51
CA PHE A 28 7.21 9.08 4.68
C PHE A 28 6.31 9.97 5.51
N THR A 29 6.20 11.22 5.07
CA THR A 29 5.30 12.17 5.72
C THR A 29 3.95 12.12 5.03
N LEU A 30 2.95 12.72 5.65
CA LEU A 30 1.63 12.78 5.06
C LEU A 30 1.69 13.51 3.71
N GLY A 31 2.46 14.58 3.63
CA GLY A 31 2.58 15.29 2.37
C GLY A 31 3.17 14.44 1.27
N GLN A 32 4.18 13.65 1.61
CA GLN A 32 4.77 12.76 0.63
C GLN A 32 3.79 11.70 0.18
N MET A 33 3.05 11.11 1.11
CA MET A 33 2.07 10.09 0.76
C MET A 33 0.96 10.66 -0.11
N ARG A 34 0.52 11.87 0.19
CA ARG A 34 -0.50 12.51 -0.63
C ARG A 34 0.00 12.75 -2.04
N ASP A 35 1.26 13.17 -2.17
CA ASP A 35 1.84 13.42 -3.47
C ASP A 35 1.95 12.11 -4.26
N PHE A 36 2.39 11.04 -3.60
CA PHE A 36 2.47 9.73 -4.25
C PHE A 36 1.11 9.31 -4.76
N MET A 37 0.07 9.50 -3.95
CA MET A 37 -1.26 9.07 -4.34
C MET A 37 -1.81 9.94 -5.46
N GLN A 38 -1.51 11.22 -5.43
CA GLN A 38 -1.99 12.12 -6.45
C GLN A 38 -1.40 11.80 -7.80
N LYS A 39 -0.16 11.34 -7.80
CA LYS A 39 0.55 11.03 -9.04
C LYS A 39 0.59 9.53 -9.34
N LYS A 40 -0.30 8.76 -8.72
CA LYS A 40 -0.19 7.31 -8.78
C LYS A 40 -0.24 6.74 -10.20
N TYR A 41 -0.92 7.42 -11.10
CA TYR A 41 -0.99 6.91 -12.47
C TYR A 41 0.24 7.25 -13.30
N THR A 42 1.06 8.20 -12.84
CA THR A 42 2.29 8.50 -13.53
C THR A 42 3.48 7.81 -12.89
N ASN A 43 3.46 7.62 -11.58
CA ASN A 43 4.60 7.01 -10.92
C ASN A 43 4.45 5.51 -10.73
N GLY A 44 3.33 4.95 -11.18
CA GLY A 44 3.14 3.50 -11.10
C GLY A 44 2.57 3.01 -9.79
N LEU A 45 2.35 3.87 -8.83
CA LEU A 45 1.85 3.42 -7.53
C LEU A 45 0.44 2.84 -7.65
N HIS A 46 -0.29 3.19 -8.71
CA HIS A 46 -1.65 2.69 -8.86
C HIS A 46 -1.73 1.18 -8.84
N ILE A 47 -0.65 0.49 -9.17
CA ILE A 47 -0.70 -0.97 -9.15
C ILE A 47 -0.82 -1.51 -7.73
N ALA A 48 -0.44 -0.71 -6.74
CA ALA A 48 -0.52 -1.13 -5.35
C ALA A 48 -1.77 -0.61 -4.65
N VAL A 49 -2.55 0.24 -5.30
CA VAL A 49 -3.69 0.86 -4.66
C VAL A 49 -4.95 0.07 -4.94
N ARG A 50 -5.76 -0.13 -3.93
CA ARG A 50 -7.04 -0.82 -4.07
C ARG A 50 -8.12 0.02 -3.42
N LYS A 51 -9.21 0.20 -4.15
CA LYS A 51 -10.34 0.93 -3.60
C LYS A 51 -11.36 -0.08 -3.14
N ILE A 52 -11.67 -0.06 -1.87
CA ILE A 52 -12.63 -0.98 -1.32
C ILE A 52 -13.69 -0.14 -0.66
N GLY A 53 -14.91 -0.19 -1.20
CA GLY A 53 -15.97 0.69 -0.74
C GLY A 53 -15.59 2.11 -1.05
N HIS A 54 -15.54 2.96 -0.04
CA HIS A 54 -15.18 4.35 -0.24
C HIS A 54 -13.78 4.65 0.20
N ARG A 55 -13.01 3.64 0.55
CA ARG A 55 -11.69 3.88 1.09
C ARG A 55 -10.62 3.32 0.18
N LEU A 56 -9.47 3.94 0.22
CA LEU A 56 -8.34 3.47 -0.53
C LEU A 56 -7.38 2.78 0.41
N TYR A 57 -6.91 1.63 -0.03
CA TYR A 57 -5.93 0.86 0.71
C TYR A 57 -4.75 0.60 -0.19
N ILE A 58 -3.59 0.40 0.42
CA ILE A 58 -2.39 0.13 -0.32
C ILE A 58 -1.96 -1.27 0.01
N ARG A 59 -1.72 -2.05 -1.01
CA ARG A 59 -1.23 -3.39 -0.84
C ARG A 59 0.26 -3.29 -0.55
N LEU A 60 0.63 -3.66 0.66
CA LEU A 60 1.94 -3.33 1.16
C LEU A 60 3.07 -4.07 0.47
N ASP A 61 2.84 -5.29 0.01
CA ASP A 61 3.87 -6.02 -0.70
C ASP A 61 4.22 -5.32 -2.02
N LEU A 62 3.21 -4.82 -2.72
CA LEU A 62 3.47 -4.11 -3.96
C LEU A 62 4.03 -2.71 -3.69
N PHE A 63 3.64 -2.12 -2.57
CA PHE A 63 4.18 -0.83 -2.19
C PHE A 63 5.68 -0.95 -1.89
N ASP A 64 6.06 -2.00 -1.17
CA ASP A 64 7.45 -2.23 -0.87
C ASP A 64 8.26 -2.41 -2.16
N GLU A 65 7.69 -3.14 -3.11
CA GLU A 65 8.36 -3.34 -4.36
C GLU A 65 8.51 -2.04 -5.13
N TRP A 66 7.46 -1.23 -5.09
CA TRP A 66 7.49 0.06 -5.76
C TRP A 66 8.57 0.97 -5.16
N ILE A 67 8.72 0.92 -3.84
CA ILE A 67 9.75 1.68 -3.18
C ILE A 67 11.13 1.19 -3.61
N GLU A 68 11.31 -0.12 -3.70
CA GLU A 68 12.59 -0.66 -4.11
C GLU A 68 12.94 -0.28 -5.54
N ASN A 69 11.94 -0.01 -6.35
CA ASN A 69 12.16 0.43 -7.71
C ASN A 69 12.33 1.94 -7.81
N GLY A 70 12.44 2.62 -6.69
CA GLY A 70 12.69 4.05 -6.69
C GLY A 70 11.45 4.90 -6.83
N GLY A 71 10.28 4.35 -6.56
CA GLY A 71 9.06 5.14 -6.64
C GLY A 71 8.58 5.36 -8.05
N LYS A 72 8.80 4.41 -8.93
CA LYS A 72 8.33 4.51 -10.31
C LYS A 72 8.16 3.12 -10.87
N LEU A 73 7.55 3.04 -12.01
CA LEU A 73 7.33 1.77 -12.67
C LEU A 73 8.64 1.16 -13.13
#